data_247f5f722166968bb04414e3c8264d77
#
_entry.id   247f5f722166968bb04414e3c8264d77
#
_cell.length_a   1.000
_cell.length_b   1.000
_cell.length_c   1.000
_cell.angle_alpha   90.00
_cell.angle_beta   90.00
_cell.angle_gamma   90.00
#
_symmetry.space_group_name_H-M   'P 1'
#
loop_
_entity.id
_entity.type
_entity.pdbx_description
1 polymer ?
#
loop_
_entity_poly.entity_id
_entity_poly.type
_entity_poly.pdbx_seq_one_letter_code
_entity_poly.pdbx_strand_id
1 'polypeptide(L)'
;MRLELATQNDFDTIIAFYDDVTARTPEMATYARWQKGKHPTVEGIRAYINEGSMYIYHERGVIVGAMAVTMCQGEDYHTIEWSQQVPDEKVAVIHILAVSPDAQGKGIGSEMIREAIRLAQNNGMQTIRLDALASNTPAHKLYERLGFEYRGKQHLYAENTGWTDFYFFEYKNK
;
A
#
# COMPACT_ATOMS: atom_id res chain seq x y z
N MET A 1 5.30 17.30 -7.34
CA MET A 1 4.74 16.62 -6.16
C MET A 1 5.82 15.73 -5.57
N ARG A 2 5.85 15.53 -4.27
CA ARG A 2 6.88 14.75 -3.56
C ARG A 2 6.20 13.91 -2.48
N LEU A 3 6.73 12.70 -2.27
CA LEU A 3 6.36 11.85 -1.14
C LEU A 3 6.99 12.41 0.14
N GLU A 4 6.19 12.63 1.17
CA GLU A 4 6.61 13.19 2.45
C GLU A 4 6.29 12.21 3.57
N LEU A 5 7.23 12.08 4.52
CA LEU A 5 7.00 11.28 5.72
C LEU A 5 5.95 11.98 6.60
N ALA A 6 4.89 11.27 6.94
CA ALA A 6 3.85 11.79 7.81
C ALA A 6 4.33 11.89 9.27
N THR A 7 3.78 12.86 9.97
CA THR A 7 4.02 13.12 11.39
C THR A 7 2.72 12.98 12.19
N GLN A 8 2.81 13.04 13.52
CA GLN A 8 1.62 13.04 14.38
C GLN A 8 0.67 14.22 14.11
N ASN A 9 1.19 15.32 13.57
CA ASN A 9 0.34 16.47 13.20
C ASN A 9 -0.56 16.18 11.99
N ASP A 10 -0.20 15.21 11.18
CA ASP A 10 -0.95 14.82 9.97
C ASP A 10 -2.02 13.76 10.26
N PHE A 11 -2.04 13.20 11.47
CA PHE A 11 -2.85 12.03 11.83
C PHE A 11 -4.32 12.20 11.49
N ASP A 12 -4.96 13.27 12.01
CA ASP A 12 -6.41 13.49 11.79
C ASP A 12 -6.74 13.72 10.31
N THR A 13 -5.83 14.40 9.57
CA THR A 13 -5.98 14.64 8.14
C THR A 13 -5.85 13.35 7.34
N ILE A 14 -4.95 12.45 7.75
CA ILE A 14 -4.79 11.13 7.12
C ILE A 14 -6.02 10.26 7.37
N ILE A 15 -6.58 10.25 8.58
CA ILE A 15 -7.83 9.53 8.87
C ILE A 15 -8.95 10.04 7.97
N ALA A 16 -9.15 11.36 7.91
CA ALA A 16 -10.16 11.97 7.05
C ALA A 16 -9.96 11.62 5.57
N PHE A 17 -8.71 11.57 5.09
CA PHE A 17 -8.36 11.15 3.74
C PHE A 17 -8.79 9.69 3.46
N TYR A 18 -8.48 8.75 4.34
CA TYR A 18 -8.88 7.35 4.14
C TYR A 18 -10.40 7.15 4.25
N ASP A 19 -11.08 7.90 5.13
CA ASP A 19 -12.53 7.90 5.21
C ASP A 19 -13.17 8.38 3.90
N ASP A 20 -12.64 9.46 3.31
CA ASP A 20 -13.09 10.00 2.03
C ASP A 20 -12.86 9.03 0.87
N VAL A 21 -11.65 8.43 0.79
CA VAL A 21 -11.32 7.40 -0.21
C VAL A 21 -12.28 6.22 -0.10
N THR A 22 -12.52 5.74 1.11
CA THR A 22 -13.42 4.60 1.36
C THR A 22 -14.86 4.90 0.94
N ALA A 23 -15.34 6.12 1.22
CA ALA A 23 -16.71 6.53 0.95
C ALA A 23 -16.97 6.83 -0.53
N ARG A 24 -15.99 7.39 -1.25
CA ARG A 24 -16.20 7.97 -2.59
C ARG A 24 -15.52 7.23 -3.74
N THR A 25 -14.61 6.28 -3.47
CA THR A 25 -13.97 5.52 -4.56
C THR A 25 -14.99 4.63 -5.25
N PRO A 26 -15.18 4.76 -6.59
CA PRO A 26 -16.06 3.87 -7.34
C PRO A 26 -15.67 2.41 -7.16
N GLU A 27 -16.67 1.55 -7.04
CA GLU A 27 -16.49 0.09 -6.94
C GLU A 27 -15.59 -0.36 -5.76
N MET A 28 -15.48 0.45 -4.71
CA MET A 28 -14.73 0.10 -3.49
C MET A 28 -15.16 -1.27 -2.94
N ALA A 29 -16.48 -1.54 -2.93
CA ALA A 29 -17.04 -2.81 -2.47
C ALA A 29 -16.62 -4.03 -3.33
N THR A 30 -16.20 -3.81 -4.56
CA THR A 30 -15.75 -4.86 -5.48
C THR A 30 -14.25 -5.07 -5.39
N TYR A 31 -13.47 -3.99 -5.47
CA TYR A 31 -12.02 -4.09 -5.67
C TYR A 31 -11.24 -4.18 -4.37
N ALA A 32 -11.35 -3.20 -3.49
CA ALA A 32 -10.55 -3.17 -2.25
C ALA A 32 -11.35 -3.62 -1.02
N ARG A 33 -12.66 -3.46 -1.02
CA ARG A 33 -13.59 -3.78 0.08
C ARG A 33 -13.23 -3.09 1.39
N TRP A 34 -12.63 -1.90 1.31
CA TRP A 34 -12.34 -1.12 2.50
C TRP A 34 -13.63 -0.64 3.15
N GLN A 35 -13.61 -0.61 4.46
CA GLN A 35 -14.75 -0.17 5.27
C GLN A 35 -14.24 0.73 6.39
N LYS A 36 -14.88 1.87 6.56
CA LYS A 36 -14.56 2.83 7.63
C LYS A 36 -14.49 2.13 8.98
N GLY A 37 -13.38 2.35 9.70
CA GLY A 37 -13.12 1.79 11.03
C GLY A 37 -12.71 0.32 11.06
N LYS A 38 -12.73 -0.39 9.91
CA LYS A 38 -12.29 -1.80 9.83
C LYS A 38 -11.02 -1.99 9.03
N HIS A 39 -10.87 -1.25 7.93
CA HIS A 39 -9.63 -1.24 7.14
C HIS A 39 -9.60 -0.01 6.20
N PRO A 40 -8.52 0.78 6.19
CA PRO A 40 -7.45 0.76 7.21
C PRO A 40 -7.99 1.11 8.61
N THR A 41 -7.41 0.51 9.65
CA THR A 41 -7.79 0.84 11.04
C THR A 41 -7.11 2.12 11.51
N VAL A 42 -7.77 2.84 12.41
CA VAL A 42 -7.20 4.04 13.05
C VAL A 42 -5.91 3.70 13.79
N GLU A 43 -5.90 2.57 14.49
CA GLU A 43 -4.74 2.05 15.23
C GLU A 43 -3.58 1.68 14.29
N GLY A 44 -3.88 1.05 13.16
CA GLY A 44 -2.89 0.69 12.14
C GLY A 44 -2.23 1.93 11.52
N ILE A 45 -3.02 2.95 11.17
CA ILE A 45 -2.48 4.22 10.66
C ILE A 45 -1.59 4.90 11.71
N ARG A 46 -2.02 4.91 12.97
CA ARG A 46 -1.22 5.46 14.08
C ARG A 46 0.10 4.71 14.26
N ALA A 47 0.07 3.37 14.16
CA ALA A 47 1.27 2.54 14.23
C ALA A 47 2.26 2.90 13.11
N TYR A 48 1.81 2.97 11.85
CA TYR A 48 2.66 3.37 10.72
C TYR A 48 3.28 4.77 10.89
N ILE A 49 2.55 5.73 11.45
CA ILE A 49 3.09 7.06 11.75
C ILE A 49 4.16 6.98 12.85
N ASN A 50 3.90 6.25 13.93
CA ASN A 50 4.84 6.08 15.04
C ASN A 50 6.14 5.38 14.62
N GLU A 51 6.04 4.43 13.70
CA GLU A 51 7.16 3.67 13.15
C GLU A 51 7.94 4.44 12.07
N GLY A 52 7.45 5.63 11.65
CA GLY A 52 8.07 6.40 10.58
C GLY A 52 7.93 5.73 9.20
N SER A 53 6.85 4.99 8.98
CA SER A 53 6.58 4.27 7.73
C SER A 53 5.37 4.79 6.95
N MET A 54 4.64 5.78 7.48
CA MET A 54 3.50 6.41 6.80
C MET A 54 3.97 7.56 5.91
N TYR A 55 3.58 7.54 4.64
CA TYR A 55 3.92 8.57 3.66
C TYR A 55 2.66 9.17 3.03
N ILE A 56 2.70 10.47 2.78
CA ILE A 56 1.64 11.25 2.16
C ILE A 56 2.14 12.01 0.94
N TYR A 57 1.22 12.27 0.02
CA TYR A 57 1.48 12.94 -1.23
C TYR A 57 0.55 14.15 -1.36
N HIS A 58 1.13 15.35 -1.37
CA HIS A 58 0.36 16.58 -1.40
C HIS A 58 0.28 17.20 -2.80
N GLU A 59 -0.88 17.76 -3.12
CA GLU A 59 -1.08 18.72 -4.20
C GLU A 59 -1.77 19.96 -3.65
N ARG A 60 -1.11 21.12 -3.77
CA ARG A 60 -1.64 22.42 -3.30
C ARG A 60 -2.10 22.40 -1.83
N GLY A 61 -1.35 21.71 -0.97
CA GLY A 61 -1.65 21.63 0.47
C GLY A 61 -2.74 20.63 0.86
N VAL A 62 -3.25 19.84 -0.07
CA VAL A 62 -4.25 18.78 0.18
C VAL A 62 -3.60 17.42 -0.03
N ILE A 63 -3.88 16.45 0.84
CA ILE A 63 -3.44 15.06 0.65
C ILE A 63 -4.21 14.46 -0.54
N VAL A 64 -3.48 14.08 -1.58
CA VAL A 64 -4.03 13.42 -2.77
C VAL A 64 -3.66 11.94 -2.86
N GLY A 65 -2.76 11.48 -2.01
CA GLY A 65 -2.38 10.09 -1.89
C GLY A 65 -1.73 9.79 -0.56
N ALA A 66 -1.85 8.55 -0.10
CA ALA A 66 -1.19 8.07 1.11
C ALA A 66 -0.85 6.57 0.96
N MET A 67 0.21 6.13 1.62
CA MET A 67 0.61 4.72 1.72
C MET A 67 1.54 4.52 2.91
N ALA A 68 1.61 3.31 3.44
CA ALA A 68 2.70 2.93 4.32
C ALA A 68 3.76 2.13 3.53
N VAL A 69 5.04 2.36 3.85
CA VAL A 69 6.18 1.62 3.31
C VAL A 69 7.04 1.16 4.48
N THR A 70 6.94 -0.11 4.82
CA THR A 70 7.75 -0.72 5.88
C THR A 70 9.05 -1.28 5.31
N MET A 71 10.14 -1.27 6.09
CA MET A 71 11.45 -1.80 5.70
C MET A 71 11.72 -3.18 6.30
N CYS A 72 10.66 -3.91 6.57
CA CYS A 72 10.66 -5.29 7.02
C CYS A 72 9.31 -5.92 6.64
N GLN A 73 9.32 -7.17 6.16
CA GLN A 73 8.06 -7.89 5.90
C GLN A 73 7.53 -8.59 7.16
N GLY A 74 6.22 -8.79 7.22
CA GLY A 74 5.55 -9.57 8.25
C GLY A 74 5.51 -11.07 7.94
N GLU A 75 5.13 -11.87 8.94
CA GLU A 75 5.05 -13.33 8.86
C GLU A 75 4.08 -13.84 7.78
N ASP A 76 3.02 -13.10 7.48
CA ASP A 76 2.03 -13.45 6.45
C ASP A 76 2.67 -13.62 5.05
N TYR A 77 3.82 -13.01 4.83
CA TYR A 77 4.56 -13.10 3.58
C TYR A 77 5.41 -14.36 3.45
N HIS A 78 5.68 -15.10 4.55
CA HIS A 78 6.53 -16.29 4.55
C HIS A 78 5.91 -17.49 3.81
N THR A 79 4.61 -17.49 3.63
CA THR A 79 3.90 -18.61 2.98
C THR A 79 3.87 -18.50 1.45
N ILE A 80 4.38 -17.40 0.88
CA ILE A 80 4.49 -17.19 -0.56
C ILE A 80 5.86 -17.67 -1.06
N GLU A 81 5.86 -18.35 -2.19
CA GLU A 81 7.09 -18.76 -2.88
C GLU A 81 7.68 -17.59 -3.66
N TRP A 82 8.53 -16.82 -2.98
CA TRP A 82 9.18 -15.64 -3.55
C TRP A 82 10.32 -16.04 -4.51
N SER A 83 10.56 -15.20 -5.52
CA SER A 83 11.66 -15.43 -6.47
C SER A 83 13.05 -15.22 -5.85
N GLN A 84 13.11 -14.45 -4.76
CA GLN A 84 14.33 -14.21 -3.99
C GLN A 84 14.07 -14.56 -2.52
N GLN A 85 14.90 -15.45 -2.00
CA GLN A 85 14.94 -15.76 -0.58
C GLN A 85 15.89 -14.76 0.11
N VAL A 86 15.31 -13.76 0.73
CA VAL A 86 16.04 -12.68 1.41
C VAL A 86 15.51 -12.54 2.84
N PRO A 87 16.35 -12.09 3.80
CA PRO A 87 15.90 -11.82 5.17
C PRO A 87 14.79 -10.78 5.21
N ASP A 88 13.89 -10.88 6.19
CA ASP A 88 12.72 -9.99 6.32
C ASP A 88 13.10 -8.51 6.35
N GLU A 89 14.19 -8.15 7.03
CA GLU A 89 14.75 -6.81 7.12
C GLU A 89 15.41 -6.30 5.83
N LYS A 90 15.38 -7.08 4.76
CA LYS A 90 15.81 -6.71 3.40
C LYS A 90 14.64 -6.61 2.41
N VAL A 91 13.43 -6.71 2.91
CA VAL A 91 12.20 -6.62 2.13
C VAL A 91 11.43 -5.37 2.52
N ALA A 92 11.21 -4.46 1.58
CA ALA A 92 10.23 -3.39 1.77
C ALA A 92 8.83 -3.89 1.41
N VAL A 93 7.82 -3.42 2.14
CA VAL A 93 6.42 -3.75 1.83
C VAL A 93 5.59 -2.47 1.73
N ILE A 94 4.79 -2.37 0.66
CA ILE A 94 3.83 -1.27 0.47
C ILE A 94 2.46 -1.73 1.01
N HIS A 95 1.89 -0.95 1.91
CA HIS A 95 0.58 -1.19 2.52
C HIS A 95 -0.36 -0.02 2.28
N ILE A 96 -1.65 -0.30 2.28
CA ILE A 96 -2.76 0.67 2.28
C ILE A 96 -2.59 1.83 1.27
N LEU A 97 -2.01 1.56 0.09
CA LEU A 97 -1.87 2.56 -0.97
C LEU A 97 -3.25 3.07 -1.42
N ALA A 98 -3.43 4.37 -1.34
CA ALA A 98 -4.65 5.06 -1.74
C ALA A 98 -4.38 6.34 -2.50
N VAL A 99 -5.27 6.68 -3.44
CA VAL A 99 -5.30 7.96 -4.16
C VAL A 99 -6.69 8.56 -4.03
N SER A 100 -6.76 9.86 -3.71
CA SER A 100 -8.03 10.60 -3.61
C SER A 100 -8.87 10.37 -4.87
N PRO A 101 -10.20 10.13 -4.74
CA PRO A 101 -11.09 9.99 -5.89
C PRO A 101 -10.99 11.14 -6.90
N ASP A 102 -10.76 12.37 -6.44
CA ASP A 102 -10.62 13.56 -7.29
C ASP A 102 -9.28 13.61 -8.05
N ALA A 103 -8.33 12.77 -7.65
CA ALA A 103 -6.97 12.69 -8.21
C ALA A 103 -6.69 11.37 -8.95
N GLN A 104 -7.64 10.44 -8.96
CA GLN A 104 -7.53 9.18 -9.71
C GLN A 104 -7.44 9.42 -11.22
N GLY A 105 -6.83 8.50 -11.94
CA GLY A 105 -6.64 8.61 -13.40
C GLY A 105 -5.51 9.57 -13.84
N LYS A 106 -4.91 10.33 -12.92
CA LYS A 106 -3.84 11.31 -13.21
C LYS A 106 -2.40 10.74 -13.05
N GLY A 107 -2.26 9.43 -12.84
CA GLY A 107 -0.96 8.78 -12.70
C GLY A 107 -0.33 8.85 -11.30
N ILE A 108 -1.00 9.44 -10.31
CA ILE A 108 -0.49 9.65 -8.95
C ILE A 108 -0.09 8.32 -8.29
N GLY A 109 -0.94 7.29 -8.37
CA GLY A 109 -0.61 5.97 -7.81
C GLY A 109 0.66 5.36 -8.41
N SER A 110 0.88 5.53 -9.72
CA SER A 110 2.12 5.10 -10.38
C SER A 110 3.34 5.86 -9.87
N GLU A 111 3.20 7.17 -9.65
CA GLU A 111 4.30 8.00 -9.14
C GLU A 111 4.64 7.63 -7.69
N MET A 112 3.62 7.42 -6.85
CA MET A 112 3.81 6.99 -5.46
C MET A 112 4.57 5.66 -5.38
N ILE A 113 4.21 4.67 -6.20
CA ILE A 113 4.92 3.38 -6.22
C ILE A 113 6.37 3.56 -6.69
N ARG A 114 6.64 4.41 -7.68
CA ARG A 114 8.02 4.70 -8.10
C ARG A 114 8.82 5.37 -6.99
N GLU A 115 8.21 6.27 -6.22
CA GLU A 115 8.86 6.87 -5.05
C GLU A 115 9.12 5.81 -3.95
N ALA A 116 8.18 4.88 -3.71
CA ALA A 116 8.39 3.77 -2.79
C ALA A 116 9.55 2.87 -3.24
N ILE A 117 9.68 2.61 -4.55
CA ILE A 117 10.82 1.86 -5.10
C ILE A 117 12.12 2.60 -4.83
N ARG A 118 12.20 3.91 -5.13
CA ARG A 118 13.37 4.73 -4.83
C ARG A 118 13.71 4.75 -3.35
N LEU A 119 12.69 4.88 -2.49
CA LEU A 119 12.86 4.86 -1.04
C LEU A 119 13.45 3.52 -0.57
N ALA A 120 12.92 2.40 -1.04
CA ALA A 120 13.41 1.07 -0.70
C ALA A 120 14.87 0.87 -1.18
N GLN A 121 15.20 1.30 -2.40
CA GLN A 121 16.58 1.26 -2.93
C GLN A 121 17.54 2.07 -2.07
N ASN A 122 17.18 3.29 -1.70
CA ASN A 122 18.00 4.17 -0.86
C ASN A 122 18.22 3.61 0.55
N ASN A 123 17.31 2.76 1.05
CA ASN A 123 17.44 2.07 2.32
C ASN A 123 18.08 0.67 2.19
N GLY A 124 18.62 0.31 1.03
CA GLY A 124 19.34 -0.93 0.82
C GLY A 124 18.45 -2.19 0.86
N MET A 125 17.16 -2.03 0.54
CA MET A 125 16.24 -3.17 0.40
C MET A 125 16.55 -3.95 -0.88
N GLN A 126 16.50 -5.26 -0.81
CA GLN A 126 16.78 -6.14 -1.96
C GLN A 126 15.55 -6.36 -2.83
N THR A 127 14.37 -6.32 -2.23
CA THR A 127 13.10 -6.51 -2.93
C THR A 127 12.00 -5.68 -2.29
N ILE A 128 10.94 -5.46 -3.06
CA ILE A 128 9.72 -4.80 -2.60
C ILE A 128 8.55 -5.73 -2.88
N ARG A 129 7.68 -5.88 -1.89
CA ARG A 129 6.50 -6.75 -1.96
C ARG A 129 5.24 -5.98 -1.62
N LEU A 130 4.13 -6.49 -2.08
CA LEU A 130 2.80 -6.00 -1.74
C LEU A 130 1.76 -7.07 -2.02
N ASP A 131 0.59 -6.91 -1.44
CA ASP A 131 -0.57 -7.72 -1.70
C ASP A 131 -1.80 -6.88 -2.01
N ALA A 132 -2.77 -7.49 -2.64
CA ALA A 132 -4.08 -6.92 -2.89
C ALA A 132 -5.12 -8.03 -2.99
N LEU A 133 -6.40 -7.70 -2.75
CA LEU A 133 -7.50 -8.63 -2.99
C LEU A 133 -7.46 -9.17 -4.42
N ALA A 134 -7.76 -10.45 -4.60
CA ALA A 134 -7.85 -11.09 -5.92
C ALA A 134 -8.86 -10.39 -6.84
N SER A 135 -9.86 -9.71 -6.27
CA SER A 135 -10.83 -8.89 -7.01
C SER A 135 -10.28 -7.54 -7.48
N ASN A 136 -9.13 -7.07 -6.93
CA ASN A 136 -8.61 -5.73 -7.22
C ASN A 136 -7.81 -5.68 -8.54
N THR A 137 -8.46 -6.00 -9.63
CA THR A 137 -7.84 -6.06 -10.95
C THR A 137 -7.22 -4.74 -11.42
N PRO A 138 -7.75 -3.53 -11.08
CA PRO A 138 -7.06 -2.28 -11.42
C PRO A 138 -5.70 -2.14 -10.73
N ALA A 139 -5.59 -2.55 -9.47
CA ALA A 139 -4.32 -2.53 -8.74
C ALA A 139 -3.31 -3.51 -9.33
N HIS A 140 -3.74 -4.74 -9.66
CA HIS A 140 -2.86 -5.73 -10.31
C HIS A 140 -2.25 -5.19 -11.60
N LYS A 141 -3.06 -4.62 -12.49
CA LYS A 141 -2.60 -4.00 -13.74
C LYS A 141 -1.60 -2.85 -13.50
N LEU A 142 -1.81 -2.08 -12.43
CA LEU A 142 -0.90 -1.01 -12.05
C LEU A 142 0.46 -1.59 -11.61
N TYR A 143 0.45 -2.60 -10.77
CA TYR A 143 1.67 -3.24 -10.25
C TYR A 143 2.47 -3.90 -11.38
N GLU A 144 1.83 -4.71 -12.23
CA GLU A 144 2.46 -5.38 -13.37
C GLU A 144 3.08 -4.36 -14.34
N ARG A 145 2.38 -3.26 -14.65
CA ARG A 145 2.91 -2.18 -15.51
C ARG A 145 4.15 -1.50 -14.93
N LEU A 146 4.31 -1.51 -13.61
CA LEU A 146 5.46 -0.95 -12.91
C LEU A 146 6.58 -1.97 -12.66
N GLY A 147 6.43 -3.20 -13.16
CA GLY A 147 7.45 -4.24 -13.11
C GLY A 147 7.35 -5.18 -11.92
N PHE A 148 6.26 -5.12 -11.15
CA PHE A 148 5.98 -6.16 -10.16
C PHE A 148 5.51 -7.44 -10.86
N GLU A 149 5.96 -8.56 -10.34
CA GLU A 149 5.59 -9.89 -10.82
C GLU A 149 4.65 -10.58 -9.81
N TYR A 150 3.57 -11.17 -10.30
CA TYR A 150 2.71 -12.02 -9.48
C TYR A 150 3.47 -13.23 -8.96
N ARG A 151 3.32 -13.55 -7.66
CA ARG A 151 4.05 -14.62 -6.98
C ARG A 151 3.17 -15.69 -6.36
N GLY A 152 1.89 -15.47 -6.28
CA GLY A 152 0.97 -16.44 -5.72
C GLY A 152 -0.19 -15.81 -4.99
N LYS A 153 -1.03 -16.67 -4.42
CA LYS A 153 -2.20 -16.26 -3.66
C LYS A 153 -2.27 -16.97 -2.32
N GLN A 154 -2.95 -16.32 -1.38
CA GLN A 154 -3.36 -16.91 -0.10
C GLN A 154 -4.82 -16.64 0.16
N HIS A 155 -5.46 -17.59 0.83
CA HIS A 155 -6.82 -17.45 1.35
C HIS A 155 -6.73 -16.99 2.79
N LEU A 156 -6.97 -15.70 3.04
CA LEU A 156 -6.78 -15.06 4.34
C LEU A 156 -8.09 -14.45 4.86
N TYR A 157 -8.17 -14.32 6.17
CA TYR A 157 -9.24 -13.59 6.83
C TYR A 157 -8.81 -12.15 7.09
N ALA A 158 -9.69 -11.20 6.75
CA ALA A 158 -9.58 -9.81 7.18
C ALA A 158 -10.95 -9.31 7.68
N GLU A 159 -10.93 -8.40 8.66
CA GLU A 159 -12.15 -7.92 9.33
C GLU A 159 -13.18 -7.27 8.37
N ASN A 160 -12.66 -6.63 7.30
CA ASN A 160 -13.49 -5.95 6.30
C ASN A 160 -13.96 -6.85 5.15
N THR A 161 -13.33 -8.02 4.95
CA THR A 161 -13.61 -8.89 3.80
C THR A 161 -14.15 -10.27 4.20
N GLY A 162 -13.92 -10.73 5.44
CA GLY A 162 -14.01 -12.14 5.78
C GLY A 162 -12.91 -12.94 5.08
N TRP A 163 -13.12 -14.24 4.92
CA TRP A 163 -12.23 -15.12 4.19
C TRP A 163 -12.27 -14.82 2.68
N THR A 164 -11.12 -14.51 2.07
CA THR A 164 -11.01 -14.24 0.64
C THR A 164 -9.59 -14.44 0.14
N ASP A 165 -9.41 -14.48 -1.18
CA ASP A 165 -8.10 -14.63 -1.81
C ASP A 165 -7.40 -13.27 -1.93
N PHE A 166 -6.12 -13.25 -1.55
CA PHE A 166 -5.18 -12.15 -1.75
C PHE A 166 -4.10 -12.57 -2.74
N TYR A 167 -3.74 -11.69 -3.65
CA TYR A 167 -2.67 -11.87 -4.63
C TYR A 167 -1.44 -11.12 -4.18
N PHE A 168 -0.26 -11.77 -4.28
CA PHE A 168 1.02 -11.25 -3.82
C PHE A 168 1.93 -10.95 -5.01
N PHE A 169 2.62 -9.83 -4.93
CA PHE A 169 3.48 -9.33 -6.00
C PHE A 169 4.85 -8.94 -5.46
N GLU A 170 5.88 -9.07 -6.29
CA GLU A 170 7.27 -8.78 -5.97
C GLU A 170 7.92 -7.94 -7.06
N TYR A 171 8.66 -6.91 -6.64
CA TYR A 171 9.56 -6.13 -7.47
C TYR A 171 10.99 -6.33 -6.99
N LYS A 172 11.91 -6.75 -7.89
CA LYS A 172 13.33 -6.95 -7.58
C LYS A 172 14.08 -5.64 -7.76
N ASN A 173 14.73 -5.18 -6.72
CA ASN A 173 15.68 -4.09 -6.85
C ASN A 173 16.90 -4.57 -7.68
N LYS A 174 17.29 -3.74 -8.63
CA LYS A 174 18.47 -3.99 -9.49
C LYS A 174 19.72 -3.44 -8.83
#